data_50bb704e688817c035f568aaa5fde456
#
_entry.id   50bb704e688817c035f568aaa5fde456
#
_cell.length_a   1.000
_cell.length_b   1.000
_cell.length_c   1.000
_cell.angle_alpha   90.00
_cell.angle_beta   90.00
_cell.angle_gamma   90.00
#
_symmetry.space_group_name_H-M   'P 1'
#
loop_
_entity.id
_entity.type
_entity.pdbx_description
1 polymer ?
#
loop_
_entity_poly.entity_id
_entity_poly.type
_entity_poly.pdbx_seq_one_letter_code
_entity_poly.pdbx_strand_id
1 'polypeptide(L)'
;MKDDKDNVELGAVEDHNGILTIRGGGPRRDWNGIHYKQGMSAKNVGTTKLSANIATIPPGGVAAAHIHVGFELILYIIEGKVRHEFGPGLKQVLKNEAGDFIYIKPGVPHEVFNMSDTDPVVAFVARSSANEWDDIILYDRNESKC
;
A
#
# COMPACT_ATOMS: atom_id res chain seq x y z
N MET A 1 -24.18 22.98 -16.50
CA MET A 1 -22.96 22.66 -17.21
C MET A 1 -22.00 21.88 -16.32
N LYS A 2 -21.40 20.91 -16.87
CA LYS A 2 -20.42 20.16 -16.12
C LYS A 2 -19.20 21.03 -15.84
N ASP A 3 -18.80 21.09 -14.59
CA ASP A 3 -17.61 21.82 -14.18
C ASP A 3 -16.38 21.16 -14.80
N ASP A 4 -15.32 21.92 -15.02
CA ASP A 4 -14.05 21.41 -15.50
C ASP A 4 -13.52 20.30 -14.59
N LYS A 5 -13.79 20.37 -13.30
CA LYS A 5 -13.44 19.29 -12.36
C LYS A 5 -14.09 17.98 -12.69
N ASP A 6 -15.32 18.01 -13.19
CA ASP A 6 -16.05 16.79 -13.54
C ASP A 6 -15.52 16.15 -14.81
N ASN A 7 -14.76 16.92 -15.59
CA ASN A 7 -14.17 16.46 -16.83
C ASN A 7 -12.71 16.05 -16.67
N VAL A 8 -12.12 16.28 -15.48
CA VAL A 8 -10.75 15.87 -15.20
C VAL A 8 -10.70 14.37 -15.08
N GLU A 9 -9.91 13.74 -15.90
CA GLU A 9 -9.69 12.30 -15.82
C GLU A 9 -8.95 11.96 -14.54
N LEU A 10 -9.47 10.97 -13.81
CA LEU A 10 -8.80 10.51 -12.60
C LEU A 10 -7.40 10.00 -12.95
N GLY A 11 -6.42 10.44 -12.19
CA GLY A 11 -5.04 10.07 -12.44
C GLY A 11 -4.31 10.93 -13.44
N ALA A 12 -4.96 12.01 -13.92
CA ALA A 12 -4.28 12.96 -14.80
C ALA A 12 -3.21 13.74 -14.05
N VAL A 13 -2.01 13.79 -14.62
CA VAL A 13 -0.86 14.45 -14.01
C VAL A 13 -0.81 15.90 -14.52
N GLU A 14 -0.62 16.83 -13.59
CA GLU A 14 -0.34 18.23 -13.90
C GLU A 14 1.10 18.52 -13.49
N ASP A 15 1.89 19.04 -14.41
CA ASP A 15 3.27 19.43 -14.14
C ASP A 15 3.37 20.95 -14.12
N HIS A 16 3.71 21.51 -12.98
CA HIS A 16 3.85 22.93 -12.75
C HIS A 16 5.33 23.33 -12.66
N ASN A 17 6.06 23.05 -13.74
CA ASN A 17 7.49 23.36 -13.84
C ASN A 17 8.32 22.64 -12.76
N GLY A 18 8.10 21.35 -12.60
CA GLY A 18 8.88 20.52 -11.69
C GLY A 18 8.16 20.16 -10.40
N ILE A 19 6.97 20.72 -10.19
CA ILE A 19 6.08 20.29 -9.11
C ILE A 19 4.87 19.63 -9.78
N LEU A 20 4.71 18.33 -9.54
CA LEU A 20 3.66 17.54 -10.17
C LEU A 20 2.58 17.19 -9.17
N THR A 21 1.33 17.19 -9.61
CA THR A 21 0.22 16.81 -8.77
C THR A 21 -0.77 15.92 -9.52
N ILE A 22 -1.43 15.06 -8.77
CA ILE A 22 -2.55 14.24 -9.24
C ILE A 22 -3.71 14.55 -8.29
N ARG A 23 -4.65 15.34 -8.74
CA ARG A 23 -5.76 15.74 -7.87
C ARG A 23 -6.68 14.57 -7.60
N GLY A 24 -6.90 14.27 -6.33
CA GLY A 24 -7.68 13.10 -5.92
C GLY A 24 -6.95 11.77 -6.05
N GLY A 25 -5.71 11.78 -6.52
CA GLY A 25 -4.92 10.57 -6.72
C GLY A 25 -5.22 9.86 -8.03
N GLY A 26 -4.61 8.72 -8.23
CA GLY A 26 -4.77 7.92 -9.42
C GLY A 26 -5.97 6.97 -9.36
N PRO A 27 -6.13 6.13 -10.39
CA PRO A 27 -7.22 5.17 -10.43
C PRO A 27 -7.07 4.11 -9.34
N ARG A 28 -8.20 3.47 -9.04
CA ARG A 28 -8.24 2.38 -8.07
C ARG A 28 -7.68 1.10 -8.70
N ARG A 29 -6.98 0.32 -7.89
CA ARG A 29 -6.54 -1.02 -8.26
C ARG A 29 -6.78 -1.94 -7.07
N ASP A 30 -7.40 -3.09 -7.33
CA ASP A 30 -7.61 -4.11 -6.31
C ASP A 30 -6.54 -5.19 -6.49
N TRP A 31 -5.90 -5.56 -5.39
CA TRP A 31 -4.91 -6.62 -5.40
C TRP A 31 -4.74 -7.19 -3.99
N ASN A 32 -4.69 -8.51 -3.92
CA ASN A 32 -4.34 -9.23 -2.69
C ASN A 32 -5.22 -8.88 -1.48
N GLY A 33 -6.52 -8.63 -1.71
CA GLY A 33 -7.46 -8.28 -0.64
C GLY A 33 -7.43 -6.82 -0.23
N ILE A 34 -6.66 -5.99 -0.93
CA ILE A 34 -6.50 -4.57 -0.65
C ILE A 34 -7.05 -3.76 -1.81
N HIS A 35 -7.67 -2.64 -1.48
CA HIS A 35 -8.06 -1.63 -2.48
C HIS A 35 -7.02 -0.53 -2.47
N TYR A 36 -6.32 -0.36 -3.58
CA TYR A 36 -5.31 0.68 -3.71
C TYR A 36 -5.86 1.87 -4.48
N LYS A 37 -5.66 3.06 -3.94
CA LYS A 37 -5.75 4.27 -4.73
C LYS A 37 -4.33 4.58 -5.16
N GLN A 38 -4.08 4.53 -6.45
CA GLN A 38 -2.75 4.79 -6.99
C GLN A 38 -2.34 6.23 -6.71
N GLY A 39 -1.09 6.39 -6.35
CA GLY A 39 -0.49 7.70 -6.14
C GLY A 39 0.52 7.99 -7.22
N MET A 40 1.78 8.14 -6.82
CA MET A 40 2.86 8.51 -7.72
C MET A 40 3.91 7.43 -7.83
N SER A 41 4.39 7.22 -9.07
CA SER A 41 5.42 6.23 -9.38
C SER A 41 6.12 6.64 -10.66
N ALA A 42 7.08 5.82 -11.09
CA ALA A 42 7.76 6.04 -12.37
C ALA A 42 6.77 6.11 -13.54
N LYS A 43 5.74 5.31 -13.48
CA LYS A 43 4.79 5.16 -14.57
C LYS A 43 4.04 6.45 -14.90
N ASN A 44 3.71 7.26 -13.90
CA ASN A 44 2.91 8.46 -14.13
C ASN A 44 3.66 9.78 -13.93
N VAL A 45 4.62 9.84 -13.03
CA VAL A 45 5.37 11.09 -12.77
C VAL A 45 6.86 10.96 -12.95
N GLY A 46 7.35 9.78 -13.35
CA GLY A 46 8.76 9.58 -13.66
C GLY A 46 9.67 9.55 -12.44
N THR A 47 9.18 9.11 -11.29
CA THR A 47 10.06 8.92 -10.14
C THR A 47 11.13 7.89 -10.47
N THR A 48 12.28 8.00 -9.82
CA THR A 48 13.40 7.09 -10.05
C THR A 48 13.66 6.16 -8.87
N LYS A 49 13.24 6.54 -7.66
CA LYS A 49 13.61 5.81 -6.45
C LYS A 49 12.48 5.62 -5.46
N LEU A 50 11.30 6.11 -5.74
CA LEU A 50 10.19 5.99 -4.79
C LEU A 50 8.83 5.94 -5.48
N SER A 51 7.87 5.39 -4.76
CA SER A 51 6.47 5.42 -5.14
C SER A 51 5.62 5.49 -3.89
N ALA A 52 4.39 5.97 -4.03
CA ALA A 52 3.46 6.07 -2.90
C ALA A 52 2.02 5.86 -3.37
N ASN A 53 1.21 5.29 -2.49
CA ASN A 53 -0.22 5.12 -2.75
C ASN A 53 -0.98 5.06 -1.42
N ILE A 54 -2.31 4.96 -1.51
CA ILE A 54 -3.18 4.73 -0.37
C ILE A 54 -3.71 3.30 -0.46
N ALA A 55 -3.63 2.56 0.62
CA ALA A 55 -4.13 1.19 0.71
C ALA A 55 -5.32 1.16 1.67
N THR A 56 -6.38 0.46 1.28
CA THR A 56 -7.55 0.27 2.12
C THR A 56 -7.83 -1.22 2.24
N ILE A 57 -7.90 -1.71 3.48
CA ILE A 57 -8.32 -3.09 3.74
C ILE A 57 -9.75 -3.01 4.26
N PRO A 58 -10.70 -3.63 3.56
CA PRO A 58 -12.10 -3.57 3.97
C PRO A 58 -12.33 -4.23 5.33
N PRO A 59 -13.46 -3.94 6.00
CA PRO A 59 -13.80 -4.59 7.27
C PRO A 59 -13.69 -6.11 7.17
N GLY A 60 -13.04 -6.73 8.15
CA GLY A 60 -12.80 -8.18 8.16
C GLY A 60 -11.81 -8.67 7.11
N GLY A 61 -11.21 -7.76 6.35
CA GLY A 61 -10.34 -8.14 5.24
C GLY A 61 -8.94 -8.53 5.68
N VAL A 62 -8.24 -9.17 4.74
CA VAL A 62 -6.88 -9.66 4.93
C VAL A 62 -6.06 -9.38 3.68
N ALA A 63 -4.89 -8.79 3.87
CA ALA A 63 -3.88 -8.73 2.82
C ALA A 63 -3.04 -10.00 2.94
N ALA A 64 -3.14 -10.88 1.96
CA ALA A 64 -2.49 -12.18 2.02
C ALA A 64 -0.98 -12.06 2.16
N ALA A 65 -0.39 -13.06 2.78
CA ALA A 65 1.03 -13.08 3.09
C ALA A 65 1.91 -12.86 1.86
N HIS A 66 2.88 -11.97 1.98
CA HIS A 66 3.80 -11.63 0.87
C HIS A 66 5.13 -11.11 1.39
N ILE A 67 6.07 -10.99 0.46
CA ILE A 67 7.42 -10.48 0.71
C ILE A 67 7.70 -9.38 -0.30
N HIS A 68 8.31 -8.29 0.16
CA HIS A 68 8.85 -7.24 -0.71
C HIS A 68 10.31 -7.55 -0.99
N VAL A 69 10.65 -7.75 -2.25
CA VAL A 69 12.00 -8.13 -2.65
C VAL A 69 12.80 -6.91 -3.06
N GLY A 70 13.83 -6.60 -2.29
CA GLY A 70 14.79 -5.57 -2.67
C GLY A 70 14.38 -4.13 -2.46
N PHE A 71 13.26 -3.86 -1.77
CA PHE A 71 12.87 -2.48 -1.46
C PHE A 71 12.32 -2.35 -0.05
N GLU A 72 12.38 -1.14 0.45
CA GLU A 72 11.87 -0.78 1.78
C GLU A 72 10.46 -0.22 1.67
N LEU A 73 9.68 -0.38 2.75
CA LEU A 73 8.31 0.10 2.77
C LEU A 73 8.01 0.75 4.11
N ILE A 74 7.34 1.90 4.06
CA ILE A 74 6.84 2.57 5.25
C ILE A 74 5.33 2.72 5.10
N LEU A 75 4.63 2.40 6.18
CA LEU A 75 3.19 2.60 6.30
C LEU A 75 2.91 3.66 7.36
N TYR A 76 1.94 4.50 7.11
CA TYR A 76 1.33 5.33 8.14
C TYR A 76 -0.16 4.99 8.19
N ILE A 77 -0.63 4.55 9.35
CA ILE A 77 -2.04 4.19 9.51
C ILE A 77 -2.84 5.46 9.71
N ILE A 78 -3.70 5.76 8.74
CA ILE A 78 -4.57 6.94 8.79
C ILE A 78 -5.82 6.62 9.60
N GLU A 79 -6.34 5.39 9.43
CA GLU A 79 -7.63 4.98 9.99
C GLU A 79 -7.61 3.49 10.28
N GLY A 80 -8.20 3.08 11.42
CA GLY A 80 -8.40 1.67 11.72
C GLY A 80 -7.31 1.05 12.58
N LYS A 81 -7.42 -0.26 12.75
CA LYS A 81 -6.51 -1.09 13.56
C LYS A 81 -6.08 -2.30 12.77
N VAL A 82 -4.80 -2.57 12.76
CA VAL A 82 -4.22 -3.69 12.02
C VAL A 82 -3.47 -4.64 12.92
N ARG A 83 -3.46 -5.91 12.52
CA ARG A 83 -2.56 -6.92 13.08
C ARG A 83 -1.67 -7.42 11.95
N HIS A 84 -0.37 -7.33 12.12
CA HIS A 84 0.61 -7.98 11.25
C HIS A 84 1.02 -9.30 11.87
N GLU A 85 0.99 -10.35 11.08
CA GLU A 85 1.67 -11.60 11.41
C GLU A 85 2.87 -11.66 10.49
N PHE A 86 4.06 -11.82 11.03
CA PHE A 86 5.27 -11.62 10.24
C PHE A 86 6.43 -12.49 10.70
N GLY A 87 7.51 -12.44 9.91
CA GLY A 87 8.70 -13.23 10.15
C GLY A 87 8.55 -14.65 9.62
N PRO A 88 9.58 -15.50 9.78
CA PRO A 88 9.51 -16.88 9.30
C PRO A 88 8.32 -17.62 9.88
N GLY A 89 7.49 -18.20 9.01
CA GLY A 89 6.26 -18.89 9.40
C GLY A 89 5.17 -17.98 9.92
N LEU A 90 5.36 -16.65 9.85
CA LEU A 90 4.41 -15.64 10.31
C LEU A 90 4.05 -15.80 11.79
N LYS A 91 5.04 -16.14 12.60
CA LYS A 91 4.83 -16.48 14.02
C LYS A 91 4.87 -15.28 14.96
N GLN A 92 5.35 -14.13 14.49
CA GLN A 92 5.40 -12.92 15.29
C GLN A 92 4.17 -12.07 15.00
N VAL A 93 3.70 -11.33 16.00
CA VAL A 93 2.49 -10.51 15.89
C VAL A 93 2.79 -9.10 16.36
N LEU A 94 2.35 -8.11 15.57
CA LEU A 94 2.41 -6.71 15.92
C LEU A 94 1.07 -6.07 15.62
N LYS A 95 0.54 -5.31 16.57
CA LYS A 95 -0.72 -4.59 16.41
C LYS A 95 -0.45 -3.11 16.39
N ASN A 96 -1.06 -2.41 15.44
CA ASN A 96 -0.97 -0.97 15.30
C ASN A 96 -2.34 -0.35 15.05
N GLU A 97 -2.42 0.96 15.24
CA GLU A 97 -3.65 1.70 15.03
C GLU A 97 -3.35 3.07 14.41
N ALA A 98 -4.41 3.81 14.13
CA ALA A 98 -4.29 5.15 13.53
C ALA A 98 -3.27 6.00 14.27
N GLY A 99 -2.38 6.63 13.51
CA GLY A 99 -1.30 7.45 14.04
C GLY A 99 0.05 6.73 14.11
N ASP A 100 0.08 5.43 13.91
CA ASP A 100 1.32 4.66 13.99
C ASP A 100 2.05 4.62 12.64
N PHE A 101 3.37 4.69 12.71
CA PHE A 101 4.24 4.40 11.57
C PHE A 101 4.77 2.97 11.68
N ILE A 102 4.86 2.30 10.54
CA ILE A 102 5.38 0.94 10.46
C ILE A 102 6.43 0.88 9.36
N TYR A 103 7.59 0.31 9.68
CA TYR A 103 8.64 0.06 8.69
C TYR A 103 8.78 -1.43 8.45
N ILE A 104 8.73 -1.83 7.18
CA ILE A 104 8.89 -3.23 6.78
C ILE A 104 10.17 -3.37 5.98
N LYS A 105 11.12 -4.14 6.51
CA LYS A 105 12.39 -4.41 5.83
C LYS A 105 12.18 -5.29 4.60
N PRO A 106 13.02 -5.15 3.57
CA PRO A 106 12.99 -6.10 2.45
C PRO A 106 13.12 -7.53 2.92
N GLY A 107 12.39 -8.43 2.30
CA GLY A 107 12.50 -9.86 2.56
C GLY A 107 11.73 -10.38 3.77
N VAL A 108 11.07 -9.52 4.54
CA VAL A 108 10.31 -9.96 5.70
C VAL A 108 8.90 -10.38 5.27
N PRO A 109 8.54 -11.65 5.43
CA PRO A 109 7.18 -12.08 5.11
C PRO A 109 6.19 -11.53 6.11
N HIS A 110 5.05 -11.09 5.63
CA HIS A 110 4.01 -10.54 6.50
C HIS A 110 2.63 -10.71 5.89
N GLU A 111 1.66 -10.85 6.76
CA GLU A 111 0.23 -10.89 6.42
C GLU A 111 -0.47 -9.86 7.29
N VAL A 112 -1.42 -9.12 6.72
CA VAL A 112 -2.03 -7.98 7.39
C VAL A 112 -3.53 -8.20 7.54
N PHE A 113 -4.01 -8.08 8.77
CA PHE A 113 -5.43 -8.31 9.10
C PHE A 113 -6.05 -7.00 9.57
N ASN A 114 -7.21 -6.67 9.02
CA ASN A 114 -8.06 -5.64 9.60
C ASN A 114 -8.70 -6.23 10.86
N MET A 115 -8.50 -5.59 11.98
CA MET A 115 -9.01 -6.08 13.27
C MET A 115 -10.47 -5.72 13.51
N SER A 116 -11.11 -5.00 12.61
CA SER A 116 -12.51 -4.57 12.74
C SER A 116 -13.38 -5.25 11.69
N ASP A 117 -14.59 -5.63 12.08
CA ASP A 117 -15.60 -6.16 11.17
C ASP A 117 -16.50 -5.05 10.62
N THR A 118 -16.33 -3.82 11.07
CA THR A 118 -17.20 -2.71 10.70
C THR A 118 -16.48 -1.56 10.03
N ASP A 119 -15.19 -1.35 10.35
CA ASP A 119 -14.45 -0.18 9.91
C ASP A 119 -13.28 -0.59 8.99
N PRO A 120 -12.98 0.21 7.95
CA PRO A 120 -11.83 -0.06 7.11
C PRO A 120 -10.52 0.31 7.80
N VAL A 121 -9.42 -0.26 7.30
CA VAL A 121 -8.08 0.24 7.57
C VAL A 121 -7.66 1.05 6.37
N VAL A 122 -7.20 2.27 6.60
CA VAL A 122 -6.66 3.14 5.55
C VAL A 122 -5.24 3.50 5.91
N ALA A 123 -4.32 3.28 4.99
CA ALA A 123 -2.90 3.54 5.20
C ALA A 123 -2.27 4.24 4.01
N PHE A 124 -1.38 5.19 4.32
CA PHE A 124 -0.46 5.74 3.32
C PHE A 124 0.72 4.78 3.22
N VAL A 125 1.11 4.45 1.99
CA VAL A 125 2.19 3.50 1.72
C VAL A 125 3.27 4.19 0.88
N ALA A 126 4.50 4.17 1.36
CA ALA A 126 5.65 4.68 0.64
C ALA A 126 6.67 3.55 0.43
N ARG A 127 7.23 3.46 -0.77
CA ARG A 127 8.20 2.42 -1.14
C ARG A 127 9.46 3.05 -1.69
N SER A 128 10.59 2.43 -1.44
CA SER A 128 11.86 2.82 -2.04
C SER A 128 12.05 2.19 -3.44
N SER A 129 10.96 2.00 -4.15
CA SER A 129 10.94 1.52 -5.53
C SER A 129 10.05 2.44 -6.35
N ALA A 130 10.48 2.78 -7.55
CA ALA A 130 9.68 3.58 -8.47
C ALA A 130 8.55 2.77 -9.10
N ASN A 131 8.58 1.45 -8.96
CA ASN A 131 7.62 0.53 -9.57
C ASN A 131 6.72 -0.04 -8.49
N GLU A 132 5.46 0.38 -8.47
CA GLU A 132 4.53 0.08 -7.38
C GLU A 132 4.26 -1.41 -7.16
N TRP A 133 4.28 -2.20 -8.22
CA TRP A 133 3.78 -3.57 -8.16
C TRP A 133 4.83 -4.64 -8.43
N ASP A 134 6.04 -4.23 -8.73
CA ASP A 134 7.12 -5.17 -9.02
C ASP A 134 7.77 -5.67 -7.73
N ASP A 135 8.39 -6.82 -7.82
CA ASP A 135 9.19 -7.39 -6.74
C ASP A 135 8.41 -7.69 -5.46
N ILE A 136 7.13 -8.07 -5.62
CA ILE A 136 6.30 -8.56 -4.53
C ILE A 136 5.95 -10.00 -4.86
N ILE A 137 6.27 -10.92 -3.93
CA ILE A 137 5.95 -12.34 -4.11
C ILE A 137 5.07 -12.83 -2.98
N LEU A 138 4.14 -13.72 -3.30
CA LEU A 138 3.30 -14.33 -2.30
C LEU A 138 4.11 -15.29 -1.44
N TYR A 139 3.77 -15.37 -0.17
CA TYR A 139 4.48 -16.20 0.81
C TYR A 139 3.53 -17.26 1.35
N ASP A 140 3.98 -18.52 1.34
CA ASP A 140 3.23 -19.61 1.93
C ASP A 140 3.80 -19.90 3.32
N ARG A 141 3.04 -19.62 4.38
CA ARG A 141 3.49 -19.87 5.75
C ARG A 141 3.79 -21.34 6.00
N ASN A 142 3.22 -22.25 5.24
CA ASN A 142 3.44 -23.68 5.39
C ASN A 142 4.78 -24.13 4.83
N GLU A 143 5.31 -23.45 3.82
CA GLU A 143 6.60 -23.78 3.23
C GLU A 143 7.76 -23.49 4.18
N SER A 144 7.58 -22.57 5.10
CA SER A 144 8.64 -22.19 6.05
C SER A 144 8.90 -23.24 7.12
N LYS A 145 8.17 -24.34 7.09
CA LYS A 145 8.36 -25.43 8.04
C LYS A 145 9.47 -26.40 7.65
N CYS A 146 10.02 -26.24 6.49
CA CYS A 146 11.11 -27.08 6.00
C CYS A 146 12.41 -26.78 6.71
#